data_923484c12041a362ce73129a945d9ca2
#
_entry.id   923484c12041a362ce73129a945d9ca2
#
_cell.length_a   1.000
_cell.length_b   1.000
_cell.length_c   1.000
_cell.angle_alpha   90.00
_cell.angle_beta   90.00
_cell.angle_gamma   90.00
#
_symmetry.space_group_name_H-M   'P 1'
#
loop_
_entity.id
_entity.type
_entity.pdbx_description
1 polymer ?
#
loop_
_entity_poly.entity_id
_entity_poly.type
_entity_poly.pdbx_seq_one_letter_code
_entity_poly.pdbx_strand_id
1 'polypeptide(L)'
;RNLLLSDSSQNYRNGYCRGMSAGMTDEGGWCVVTVCERDGSSLLCLVMGGADVPNGEIIPAYTRVNALLAWARQNYGYRQLYAPGAVYKVVPVGMTGLSSSRAKLVLPDGLSVYLPKDAEASADLTESLILTGGSLEAPLTAGDTVGTLTVRFGGEVIASAPVAVTEDFAVSGFLAWMQSFKHYLGSRAFLASLACFALLLALYIGL
;
A
#
# COMPACT_ATOMS: atom_id res chain seq x y z
N ARG A 1 6.16 -35.20 -14.73
CA ARG A 1 6.29 -34.05 -15.65
C ARG A 1 4.97 -33.30 -15.69
N ASN A 2 5.01 -31.95 -15.61
CA ASN A 2 3.79 -31.15 -15.69
C ASN A 2 3.28 -31.08 -17.15
N LEU A 3 2.11 -31.66 -17.39
CA LEU A 3 1.53 -31.77 -18.73
C LEU A 3 0.99 -30.44 -19.27
N LEU A 4 0.75 -29.44 -18.40
CA LEU A 4 0.38 -28.09 -18.83
C LEU A 4 1.47 -27.39 -19.68
N LEU A 5 2.72 -27.84 -19.53
CA LEU A 5 3.90 -27.32 -20.24
C LEU A 5 4.33 -28.17 -21.42
N SER A 6 3.71 -29.31 -21.61
CA SER A 6 4.15 -30.31 -22.61
C SER A 6 3.49 -30.08 -23.96
N ASP A 7 4.28 -29.91 -25.00
CA ASP A 7 3.80 -29.78 -26.38
C ASP A 7 3.12 -31.06 -26.88
N SER A 8 3.45 -32.24 -26.32
CA SER A 8 2.84 -33.50 -26.65
C SER A 8 1.48 -33.71 -25.99
N SER A 9 1.03 -32.84 -25.11
CA SER A 9 -0.21 -32.96 -24.33
C SER A 9 -1.22 -31.91 -24.76
N GLN A 10 -1.71 -31.97 -25.98
CA GLN A 10 -2.64 -30.97 -26.54
C GLN A 10 -3.89 -30.76 -25.67
N ASN A 11 -4.36 -31.80 -24.96
CA ASN A 11 -5.56 -31.75 -24.12
C ASN A 11 -5.35 -30.88 -22.84
N TYR A 12 -4.12 -30.73 -22.38
CA TYR A 12 -3.83 -30.04 -21.10
C TYR A 12 -2.99 -28.77 -21.27
N ARG A 13 -2.29 -28.65 -22.40
CA ARG A 13 -1.37 -27.55 -22.65
C ARG A 13 -2.02 -26.19 -22.39
N ASN A 14 -1.33 -25.38 -21.58
CA ASN A 14 -1.69 -23.99 -21.36
C ASN A 14 -0.46 -23.11 -21.57
N GLY A 15 -0.41 -22.41 -22.70
CA GLY A 15 0.74 -21.58 -23.11
C GLY A 15 1.05 -20.41 -22.18
N TYR A 16 0.15 -20.10 -21.26
CA TYR A 16 0.35 -19.06 -20.26
C TYR A 16 0.97 -19.59 -18.96
N CYS A 17 1.02 -20.90 -18.76
CA CYS A 17 1.64 -21.50 -17.58
C CYS A 17 3.15 -21.54 -17.72
N ARG A 18 3.85 -21.27 -16.60
CA ARG A 18 5.32 -21.10 -16.54
C ARG A 18 6.02 -22.17 -15.69
N GLY A 19 5.36 -23.12 -15.24
CA GLY A 19 5.98 -24.18 -14.47
C GLY A 19 5.14 -24.59 -13.30
N MET A 20 5.69 -25.14 -12.52
CA MET A 20 6.03 -25.68 -11.25
C MET A 20 5.98 -27.22 -11.28
N SER A 21 5.30 -27.87 -10.34
CA SER A 21 5.38 -29.31 -10.12
C SER A 21 4.05 -29.99 -10.38
N ALA A 22 4.13 -31.23 -10.81
CA ALA A 22 2.98 -32.12 -10.87
C ALA A 22 3.44 -33.55 -10.56
N GLY A 23 2.63 -34.26 -9.80
CA GLY A 23 2.88 -35.64 -9.43
C GLY A 23 1.62 -36.34 -8.96
N MET A 24 1.70 -37.67 -8.83
CA MET A 24 0.66 -38.50 -8.32
C MET A 24 1.23 -39.52 -7.34
N THR A 25 0.50 -39.78 -6.27
CA THR A 25 0.76 -40.86 -5.33
C THR A 25 -0.55 -41.61 -5.08
N ASP A 26 -0.43 -42.90 -4.71
CA ASP A 26 -1.62 -43.74 -4.47
C ASP A 26 -2.51 -43.17 -3.36
N GLU A 27 -1.90 -42.56 -2.33
CA GLU A 27 -2.62 -41.98 -1.19
C GLU A 27 -3.09 -40.54 -1.46
N GLY A 28 -2.27 -39.75 -2.12
CA GLY A 28 -2.50 -38.30 -2.32
C GLY A 28 -3.20 -37.95 -3.61
N GLY A 29 -3.34 -38.88 -4.54
CA GLY A 29 -3.88 -38.62 -5.87
C GLY A 29 -3.02 -37.67 -6.70
N TRP A 30 -3.59 -37.17 -7.79
CA TRP A 30 -2.93 -36.19 -8.63
C TRP A 30 -2.85 -34.80 -7.98
N CYS A 31 -1.64 -34.27 -7.86
CA CYS A 31 -1.37 -32.90 -7.37
C CYS A 31 -0.68 -32.10 -8.47
N VAL A 32 -1.20 -30.89 -8.72
CA VAL A 32 -0.67 -30.00 -9.76
C VAL A 32 -0.55 -28.60 -9.17
N VAL A 33 0.65 -28.04 -9.25
CA VAL A 33 0.94 -26.64 -8.90
C VAL A 33 1.48 -25.94 -10.13
N THR A 34 0.91 -24.79 -10.46
CA THR A 34 1.35 -24.02 -11.62
C THR A 34 1.18 -22.51 -11.40
N VAL A 35 2.08 -21.75 -11.99
CA VAL A 35 1.93 -20.30 -12.14
C VAL A 35 1.57 -20.01 -13.59
N CYS A 36 0.56 -19.20 -13.80
CA CYS A 36 0.14 -18.78 -15.15
C CYS A 36 0.12 -17.25 -15.24
N GLU A 37 0.86 -16.73 -16.21
CA GLU A 37 1.02 -15.29 -16.46
C GLU A 37 0.27 -14.91 -17.74
N ARG A 38 -0.65 -13.96 -17.61
CA ARG A 38 -1.38 -13.42 -18.76
C ARG A 38 -1.93 -12.05 -18.44
N ASP A 39 -1.90 -11.15 -19.44
CA ASP A 39 -2.49 -9.82 -19.40
C ASP A 39 -2.05 -9.01 -18.14
N GLY A 40 -0.75 -9.13 -17.79
CA GLY A 40 -0.16 -8.46 -16.62
C GLY A 40 -0.53 -9.08 -15.26
N SER A 41 -1.30 -10.17 -15.23
CA SER A 41 -1.64 -10.89 -14.02
C SER A 41 -0.89 -12.22 -13.90
N SER A 42 -0.43 -12.52 -12.68
CA SER A 42 0.21 -13.79 -12.31
C SER A 42 -0.68 -14.54 -11.32
N LEU A 43 -1.15 -15.72 -11.71
CA LEU A 43 -2.03 -16.55 -10.89
C LEU A 43 -1.32 -17.85 -10.51
N LEU A 44 -1.24 -18.12 -9.21
CA LEU A 44 -0.82 -19.41 -8.69
C LEU A 44 -2.04 -20.31 -8.53
N CYS A 45 -2.03 -21.46 -9.18
CA CYS A 45 -3.08 -22.45 -9.08
C CYS A 45 -2.53 -23.75 -8.45
N LEU A 46 -3.23 -24.25 -7.44
CA LEU A 46 -2.92 -25.49 -6.74
C LEU A 46 -4.16 -26.38 -6.76
N VAL A 47 -4.02 -27.58 -7.32
CA VAL A 47 -5.02 -28.63 -7.25
C VAL A 47 -4.38 -29.84 -6.57
N MET A 48 -5.02 -30.38 -5.54
CA MET A 48 -4.57 -31.53 -4.77
C MET A 48 -5.67 -32.60 -4.74
N GLY A 49 -5.28 -33.85 -4.57
CA GLY A 49 -6.21 -34.97 -4.42
C GLY A 49 -7.03 -35.24 -5.67
N GLY A 50 -6.49 -34.96 -6.84
CA GLY A 50 -7.17 -35.29 -8.10
C GLY A 50 -7.29 -36.82 -8.27
N ALA A 51 -8.49 -37.29 -8.64
CA ALA A 51 -8.71 -38.72 -8.88
C ALA A 51 -7.79 -39.23 -9.97
N ASP A 52 -7.29 -40.45 -9.80
CA ASP A 52 -6.71 -41.23 -10.89
C ASP A 52 -7.82 -41.83 -11.72
N VAL A 53 -7.67 -41.75 -13.03
CA VAL A 53 -8.64 -42.34 -13.96
C VAL A 53 -7.98 -43.55 -14.61
N PRO A 54 -8.45 -44.77 -14.28
CA PRO A 54 -7.99 -46.00 -14.95
C PRO A 54 -8.26 -45.85 -16.45
N ASN A 55 -7.27 -46.11 -17.26
CA ASN A 55 -7.23 -46.02 -18.72
C ASN A 55 -6.78 -44.71 -19.36
N GLY A 56 -6.33 -43.73 -18.59
CA GLY A 56 -5.41 -42.67 -19.04
C GLY A 56 -5.95 -41.63 -20.03
N GLU A 57 -7.23 -41.58 -20.31
CA GLU A 57 -7.75 -40.69 -21.34
C GLU A 57 -7.79 -39.23 -20.88
N ILE A 58 -8.17 -38.96 -19.63
CA ILE A 58 -8.21 -37.59 -19.09
C ILE A 58 -7.81 -37.59 -17.60
N ILE A 59 -6.82 -36.80 -17.25
CA ILE A 59 -6.42 -36.58 -15.85
C ILE A 59 -7.18 -35.35 -15.31
N PRO A 60 -8.16 -35.54 -14.40
CA PRO A 60 -9.07 -34.48 -13.98
C PRO A 60 -8.36 -33.30 -13.30
N ALA A 61 -7.22 -33.54 -12.67
CA ALA A 61 -6.45 -32.47 -12.02
C ALA A 61 -6.04 -31.36 -12.99
N TYR A 62 -5.57 -31.69 -14.19
CA TYR A 62 -5.17 -30.71 -15.21
C TYR A 62 -6.36 -29.97 -15.82
N THR A 63 -7.47 -30.65 -16.07
CA THR A 63 -8.68 -29.98 -16.57
C THR A 63 -9.26 -29.01 -15.52
N ARG A 64 -9.19 -29.37 -14.23
CA ARG A 64 -9.60 -28.49 -13.12
C ARG A 64 -8.71 -27.28 -12.99
N VAL A 65 -7.37 -27.42 -13.15
CA VAL A 65 -6.45 -26.28 -13.18
C VAL A 65 -6.85 -25.28 -14.27
N ASN A 66 -7.08 -25.78 -15.52
CA ASN A 66 -7.47 -24.92 -16.63
C ASN A 66 -8.84 -24.26 -16.38
N ALA A 67 -9.79 -24.99 -15.81
CA ALA A 67 -11.10 -24.45 -15.45
C ALA A 67 -11.01 -23.37 -14.36
N LEU A 68 -10.21 -23.59 -13.30
CA LEU A 68 -9.99 -22.61 -12.23
C LEU A 68 -9.32 -21.33 -12.75
N LEU A 69 -8.30 -21.48 -13.59
CA LEU A 69 -7.63 -20.34 -14.21
C LEU A 69 -8.56 -19.54 -15.14
N ALA A 70 -9.41 -20.23 -15.90
CA ALA A 70 -10.42 -19.58 -16.73
C ALA A 70 -11.45 -18.84 -15.88
N TRP A 71 -11.96 -19.50 -14.83
CA TRP A 71 -12.89 -18.89 -13.89
C TRP A 71 -12.30 -17.65 -13.20
N ALA A 72 -11.07 -17.74 -12.70
CA ALA A 72 -10.41 -16.59 -12.05
C ALA A 72 -10.31 -15.39 -13.01
N ARG A 73 -9.94 -15.62 -14.28
CA ARG A 73 -9.84 -14.56 -15.29
C ARG A 73 -11.19 -14.00 -15.73
N GLN A 74 -12.24 -14.81 -15.74
CA GLN A 74 -13.59 -14.34 -16.05
C GLN A 74 -14.14 -13.45 -14.95
N ASN A 75 -13.88 -13.81 -13.69
CA ASN A 75 -14.50 -13.16 -12.53
C ASN A 75 -13.64 -12.09 -11.88
N TYR A 76 -12.31 -12.11 -12.06
CA TYR A 76 -11.37 -11.16 -11.45
C TYR A 76 -10.58 -10.40 -12.50
N GLY A 77 -10.13 -9.22 -12.13
CA GLY A 77 -9.28 -8.37 -12.97
C GLY A 77 -8.62 -7.23 -12.20
N TYR A 78 -7.59 -6.64 -12.82
CA TYR A 78 -7.03 -5.40 -12.30
C TYR A 78 -7.97 -4.23 -12.56
N ARG A 79 -8.22 -3.45 -11.52
CA ARG A 79 -8.92 -2.17 -11.58
C ARG A 79 -7.98 -1.07 -11.14
N GLN A 80 -7.78 -0.09 -11.98
CA GLN A 80 -7.06 1.13 -11.62
C GLN A 80 -7.99 2.01 -10.77
N LEU A 81 -7.66 2.18 -9.49
CA LEU A 81 -8.37 3.06 -8.58
C LEU A 81 -7.90 4.50 -8.74
N TYR A 82 -6.58 4.67 -8.84
CA TYR A 82 -5.93 5.98 -9.02
C TYR A 82 -4.91 5.92 -10.14
N ALA A 83 -4.95 6.89 -11.04
CA ALA A 83 -3.92 7.05 -12.05
C ALA A 83 -2.60 7.55 -11.41
N PRO A 84 -1.43 7.27 -12.03
CA PRO A 84 -0.17 7.85 -11.58
C PRO A 84 -0.25 9.37 -11.48
N GLY A 85 0.19 9.94 -10.35
CA GLY A 85 0.11 11.37 -10.08
C GLY A 85 -1.28 11.92 -9.75
N ALA A 86 -2.29 11.07 -9.63
CA ALA A 86 -3.65 11.50 -9.25
C ALA A 86 -3.67 12.12 -7.84
N VAL A 87 -4.37 13.24 -7.71
CA VAL A 87 -4.60 13.86 -6.40
C VAL A 87 -5.59 13.02 -5.62
N TYR A 88 -5.12 12.47 -4.50
CA TYR A 88 -5.95 11.67 -3.60
C TYR A 88 -6.73 12.56 -2.63
N LYS A 89 -6.04 13.47 -1.95
CA LYS A 89 -6.64 14.31 -0.90
C LYS A 89 -5.87 15.62 -0.73
N VAL A 90 -6.56 16.64 -0.22
CA VAL A 90 -5.93 17.91 0.18
C VAL A 90 -5.95 18.01 1.70
N VAL A 91 -4.78 18.15 2.32
CA VAL A 91 -4.60 18.12 3.78
C VAL A 91 -3.94 19.41 4.24
N PRO A 92 -4.32 20.00 5.41
CA PRO A 92 -3.65 21.15 5.94
C PRO A 92 -2.22 20.81 6.36
N VAL A 93 -1.30 21.78 6.19
CA VAL A 93 0.12 21.67 6.60
C VAL A 93 0.36 22.64 7.74
N GLY A 94 0.84 22.11 8.87
CA GLY A 94 1.25 22.91 10.02
C GLY A 94 2.58 23.62 9.80
N MET A 95 2.89 24.59 10.65
CA MET A 95 4.17 25.33 10.71
C MET A 95 4.48 26.22 9.49
N THR A 96 3.53 26.44 8.58
CA THR A 96 3.73 27.25 7.36
C THR A 96 3.40 28.73 7.51
N GLY A 97 2.85 29.19 8.64
CA GLY A 97 2.55 30.59 8.91
C GLY A 97 1.09 30.87 9.31
N LEU A 98 0.67 32.13 9.20
CA LEU A 98 -0.68 32.56 9.60
C LEU A 98 -1.80 32.10 8.65
N SER A 99 -1.48 31.77 7.40
CA SER A 99 -2.41 31.16 6.45
C SER A 99 -2.29 29.65 6.52
N SER A 100 -3.42 28.95 6.64
CA SER A 100 -3.48 27.49 6.59
C SER A 100 -3.10 27.01 5.17
N SER A 101 -1.83 26.71 4.97
CA SER A 101 -1.39 26.07 3.73
C SER A 101 -1.95 24.66 3.62
N ARG A 102 -2.29 24.26 2.41
CA ARG A 102 -2.84 22.94 2.13
C ARG A 102 -1.99 22.21 1.10
N ALA A 103 -1.53 21.02 1.44
CA ALA A 103 -0.82 20.16 0.52
C ALA A 103 -1.78 19.27 -0.25
N LYS A 104 -1.52 19.14 -1.54
CA LYS A 104 -2.13 18.11 -2.37
C LYS A 104 -1.32 16.84 -2.21
N LEU A 105 -1.97 15.80 -1.75
CA LEU A 105 -1.41 14.46 -1.64
C LEU A 105 -1.69 13.71 -2.92
N VAL A 106 -0.64 13.15 -3.53
CA VAL A 106 -0.72 12.38 -4.77
C VAL A 106 -0.19 10.97 -4.57
N LEU A 107 -0.62 10.08 -5.44
CA LEU A 107 -0.06 8.73 -5.58
C LEU A 107 0.91 8.75 -6.77
N PRO A 108 2.23 8.78 -6.55
CA PRO A 108 3.21 8.89 -7.64
C PRO A 108 3.05 7.81 -8.70
N ASP A 109 2.92 6.57 -8.28
CA ASP A 109 2.81 5.40 -9.16
C ASP A 109 1.34 5.02 -9.47
N GLY A 110 0.38 5.78 -8.93
CA GLY A 110 -1.03 5.39 -8.95
C GLY A 110 -1.33 4.19 -8.08
N LEU A 111 -2.51 3.60 -8.24
CA LEU A 111 -2.91 2.41 -7.51
C LEU A 111 -3.85 1.56 -8.34
N SER A 112 -3.43 0.32 -8.60
CA SER A 112 -4.26 -0.71 -9.23
C SER A 112 -4.43 -1.89 -8.28
N VAL A 113 -5.63 -2.43 -8.21
CA VAL A 113 -5.99 -3.55 -7.34
C VAL A 113 -6.61 -4.68 -8.14
N TYR A 114 -6.38 -5.92 -7.70
CA TYR A 114 -6.98 -7.10 -8.30
C TYR A 114 -8.26 -7.45 -7.56
N LEU A 115 -9.40 -7.30 -8.22
CA LEU A 115 -10.73 -7.40 -7.61
C LEU A 115 -11.67 -8.25 -8.45
N PRO A 116 -12.78 -8.77 -7.86
CA PRO A 116 -13.91 -9.26 -8.63
C PRO A 116 -14.40 -8.19 -9.60
N LYS A 117 -14.72 -8.57 -10.83
CA LYS A 117 -15.16 -7.64 -11.87
C LYS A 117 -16.54 -7.04 -11.60
N ASP A 118 -17.38 -7.80 -10.89
CA ASP A 118 -18.70 -7.42 -10.42
C ASP A 118 -18.69 -6.66 -9.09
N ALA A 119 -17.52 -6.56 -8.42
CA ALA A 119 -17.40 -5.77 -7.21
C ALA A 119 -17.76 -4.32 -7.49
N GLU A 120 -18.87 -3.85 -6.98
CA GLU A 120 -19.22 -2.43 -6.97
C GLU A 120 -18.20 -1.71 -6.08
N ALA A 121 -17.53 -0.71 -6.65
CA ALA A 121 -16.41 -0.03 -6.02
C ALA A 121 -16.75 0.70 -4.71
N SER A 122 -18.03 0.78 -4.35
CA SER A 122 -18.51 1.64 -3.26
C SER A 122 -18.93 0.91 -1.99
N ALA A 123 -19.31 -0.36 -2.04
CA ALA A 123 -19.92 -1.03 -0.88
C ALA A 123 -18.90 -1.72 0.05
N ASP A 124 -17.86 -2.36 -0.52
CA ASP A 124 -16.92 -3.19 0.24
C ASP A 124 -15.49 -2.64 0.26
N LEU A 125 -15.23 -1.53 -0.46
CA LEU A 125 -13.92 -0.90 -0.59
C LEU A 125 -13.77 0.20 0.46
N THR A 126 -12.83 0.02 1.38
CA THR A 126 -12.52 0.99 2.43
C THR A 126 -11.10 1.51 2.26
N GLU A 127 -10.95 2.81 2.25
CA GLU A 127 -9.66 3.48 2.14
C GLU A 127 -9.25 4.10 3.48
N SER A 128 -8.02 3.91 3.88
CA SER A 128 -7.45 4.54 5.06
C SER A 128 -6.09 5.16 4.74
N LEU A 129 -5.97 6.46 5.04
CA LEU A 129 -4.71 7.20 4.93
C LEU A 129 -4.06 7.29 6.31
N ILE A 130 -2.84 6.80 6.42
CA ILE A 130 -2.01 6.93 7.61
C ILE A 130 -0.86 7.88 7.27
N LEU A 131 -0.85 9.04 7.91
CA LEU A 131 0.23 10.02 7.77
C LEU A 131 1.39 9.68 8.71
N THR A 132 2.61 9.83 8.25
CA THR A 132 3.82 9.72 9.05
C THR A 132 3.83 10.86 10.07
N GLY A 133 3.81 10.54 11.38
CA GLY A 133 3.73 11.56 12.43
C GLY A 133 2.31 12.04 12.76
N GLY A 134 1.26 11.51 12.10
CA GLY A 134 -0.14 11.83 12.38
C GLY A 134 -0.64 13.13 11.76
N SER A 135 0.21 14.13 11.54
CA SER A 135 -0.09 15.41 10.87
C SER A 135 1.01 15.78 9.89
N LEU A 136 0.68 16.62 8.91
CA LEU A 136 1.68 17.20 8.01
C LEU A 136 2.24 18.48 8.61
N GLU A 137 3.56 18.52 8.79
CA GLU A 137 4.27 19.70 9.30
C GLU A 137 5.44 20.06 8.37
N ALA A 138 5.59 21.36 8.12
CA ALA A 138 6.74 21.88 7.39
C ALA A 138 8.04 21.70 8.24
N PRO A 139 9.24 21.53 7.62
CA PRO A 139 9.47 21.62 6.18
C PRO A 139 9.10 20.34 5.43
N LEU A 140 8.58 20.50 4.21
CA LEU A 140 8.30 19.39 3.27
C LEU A 140 8.82 19.80 1.90
N THR A 141 9.36 18.84 1.17
CA THR A 141 9.84 19.02 -0.19
C THR A 141 8.93 18.27 -1.17
N ALA A 142 8.71 18.84 -2.35
CA ALA A 142 7.95 18.16 -3.41
C ALA A 142 8.54 16.77 -3.69
N GLY A 143 7.68 15.74 -3.68
CA GLY A 143 8.07 14.35 -3.80
C GLY A 143 8.29 13.61 -2.48
N ASP A 144 8.32 14.30 -1.33
CA ASP A 144 8.45 13.63 -0.04
C ASP A 144 7.25 12.70 0.21
N THR A 145 7.56 11.46 0.58
CA THR A 145 6.54 10.50 1.01
C THR A 145 6.11 10.83 2.44
N VAL A 146 4.85 11.21 2.58
CA VAL A 146 4.29 11.71 3.85
C VAL A 146 3.30 10.75 4.52
N GLY A 147 3.04 9.61 3.88
CA GLY A 147 2.14 8.60 4.43
C GLY A 147 1.91 7.43 3.49
N THR A 148 1.00 6.58 3.91
CA THR A 148 0.60 5.39 3.14
C THR A 148 -0.92 5.33 3.05
N LEU A 149 -1.41 5.18 1.82
CA LEU A 149 -2.80 4.85 1.54
C LEU A 149 -2.94 3.32 1.58
N THR A 150 -3.83 2.83 2.40
CA THR A 150 -4.18 1.42 2.47
C THR A 150 -5.60 1.21 1.98
N VAL A 151 -5.78 0.29 1.06
CA VAL A 151 -7.10 -0.10 0.52
C VAL A 151 -7.46 -1.48 1.02
N ARG A 152 -8.67 -1.61 1.54
CA ARG A 152 -9.23 -2.86 2.05
C ARG A 152 -10.48 -3.22 1.25
N PHE A 153 -10.66 -4.51 1.06
CA PHE A 153 -11.86 -5.08 0.46
C PHE A 153 -12.38 -6.20 1.37
N GLY A 154 -13.64 -6.13 1.76
CA GLY A 154 -14.20 -7.10 2.72
C GLY A 154 -13.44 -7.16 4.06
N GLY A 155 -12.78 -6.06 4.48
CA GLY A 155 -11.97 -6.00 5.69
C GLY A 155 -10.50 -6.40 5.52
N GLU A 156 -10.14 -7.08 4.44
CA GLU A 156 -8.74 -7.48 4.16
C GLU A 156 -7.98 -6.40 3.39
N VAL A 157 -6.70 -6.23 3.70
CA VAL A 157 -5.82 -5.31 2.98
C VAL A 157 -5.46 -5.91 1.62
N ILE A 158 -5.90 -5.27 0.54
CA ILE A 158 -5.66 -5.72 -0.83
C ILE A 158 -4.54 -4.94 -1.52
N ALA A 159 -4.30 -3.70 -1.09
CA ALA A 159 -3.21 -2.90 -1.62
C ALA A 159 -2.79 -1.79 -0.64
N SER A 160 -1.55 -1.32 -0.80
CA SER A 160 -1.04 -0.12 -0.15
C SER A 160 -0.13 0.63 -1.10
N ALA A 161 -0.19 1.96 -1.05
CA ALA A 161 0.64 2.83 -1.88
C ALA A 161 1.18 4.01 -1.08
N PRO A 162 2.42 4.45 -1.33
CA PRO A 162 2.97 5.66 -0.74
C PRO A 162 2.23 6.87 -1.26
N VAL A 163 2.06 7.87 -0.38
CA VAL A 163 1.45 9.15 -0.72
C VAL A 163 2.49 10.26 -0.55
N ALA A 164 2.64 11.09 -1.58
CA ALA A 164 3.64 12.15 -1.61
C ALA A 164 2.99 13.52 -1.74
N VAL A 165 3.74 14.57 -1.34
CA VAL A 165 3.36 15.98 -1.57
C VAL A 165 3.85 16.46 -2.93
N THR A 166 3.11 17.41 -3.54
CA THR A 166 3.45 17.95 -4.87
C THR A 166 4.21 19.26 -4.83
N GLU A 167 4.26 19.92 -3.68
CA GLU A 167 4.76 21.28 -3.53
C GLU A 167 5.68 21.37 -2.31
N ASP A 168 6.60 22.34 -2.33
CA ASP A 168 7.47 22.63 -1.20
C ASP A 168 6.73 23.48 -0.15
N PHE A 169 6.92 23.12 1.11
CA PHE A 169 6.39 23.89 2.25
C PHE A 169 7.52 24.26 3.19
N ALA A 170 7.84 25.56 3.24
CA ALA A 170 8.86 26.07 4.15
C ALA A 170 8.27 26.38 5.53
N VAL A 171 9.06 26.20 6.58
CA VAL A 171 8.70 26.60 7.94
C VAL A 171 8.62 28.12 8.01
N SER A 172 7.55 28.66 8.59
CA SER A 172 7.48 30.08 8.91
C SER A 172 8.54 30.48 9.95
N GLY A 173 9.42 31.41 9.60
CA GLY A 173 10.45 31.91 10.50
C GLY A 173 9.87 32.42 11.82
N PHE A 174 8.68 33.03 11.78
CA PHE A 174 7.99 33.51 12.98
C PHE A 174 7.55 32.36 13.89
N LEU A 175 6.98 31.28 13.32
CA LEU A 175 6.56 30.14 14.12
C LEU A 175 7.75 29.35 14.67
N ALA A 176 8.83 29.22 13.91
CA ALA A 176 10.07 28.61 14.37
C ALA A 176 10.69 29.43 15.54
N TRP A 177 10.69 30.76 15.43
CA TRP A 177 11.15 31.64 16.51
C TRP A 177 10.23 31.50 17.74
N MET A 178 8.92 31.52 17.58
CA MET A 178 7.95 31.39 18.67
C MET A 178 8.07 30.03 19.39
N GLN A 179 8.32 28.96 18.68
CA GLN A 179 8.56 27.64 19.27
C GLN A 179 9.88 27.61 20.07
N SER A 180 10.96 28.20 19.52
CA SER A 180 12.22 28.35 20.20
C SER A 180 12.07 29.22 21.46
N PHE A 181 11.27 30.28 21.38
CA PHE A 181 10.99 31.18 22.50
C PHE A 181 10.18 30.47 23.60
N LYS A 182 9.17 29.68 23.25
CA LYS A 182 8.44 28.83 24.23
C LYS A 182 9.38 27.86 24.94
N HIS A 183 10.28 27.22 24.18
CA HIS A 183 11.25 26.29 24.76
C HIS A 183 12.24 27.03 25.71
N TYR A 184 12.66 28.24 25.34
CA TYR A 184 13.50 29.08 26.18
C TYR A 184 12.79 29.49 27.47
N LEU A 185 11.52 29.91 27.43
CA LEU A 185 10.72 30.25 28.61
C LEU A 185 10.56 29.10 29.60
N GLY A 186 10.50 27.86 29.11
CA GLY A 186 10.45 26.65 29.93
C GLY A 186 11.82 26.14 30.40
N SER A 187 12.90 26.78 29.97
CA SER A 187 14.27 26.34 30.30
C SER A 187 14.72 26.79 31.70
N ARG A 188 15.58 25.94 32.33
CA ARG A 188 16.23 26.31 33.61
C ARG A 188 17.05 27.59 33.50
N ALA A 189 17.58 27.90 32.30
CA ALA A 189 18.31 29.12 32.04
C ALA A 189 17.45 30.39 32.15
N PHE A 190 16.18 30.32 31.70
CA PHE A 190 15.23 31.43 31.86
C PHE A 190 14.88 31.67 33.34
N LEU A 191 14.60 30.60 34.08
CA LEU A 191 14.33 30.70 35.51
C LEU A 191 15.53 31.29 36.29
N ALA A 192 16.75 30.88 35.92
CA ALA A 192 17.97 31.43 36.51
C ALA A 192 18.18 32.92 36.16
N SER A 193 17.89 33.32 34.93
CA SER A 193 17.97 34.73 34.50
C SER A 193 16.93 35.61 35.21
N LEU A 194 15.72 35.09 35.39
CA LEU A 194 14.64 35.76 36.12
C LEU A 194 15.01 35.96 37.61
N ALA A 195 15.58 34.90 38.25
CA ALA A 195 16.05 34.98 39.63
C ALA A 195 17.20 35.97 39.79
N CYS A 196 18.15 36.00 38.85
CA CYS A 196 19.25 36.96 38.85
C CYS A 196 18.74 38.42 38.68
N PHE A 197 17.78 38.63 37.78
CA PHE A 197 17.15 39.92 37.58
C PHE A 197 16.39 40.38 38.81
N ALA A 198 15.63 39.50 39.46
CA ALA A 198 14.93 39.81 40.70
C ALA A 198 15.89 40.16 41.85
N LEU A 199 17.02 39.48 41.96
CA LEU A 199 18.09 39.79 42.93
C LEU A 199 18.70 41.16 42.68
N LEU A 200 19.02 41.52 41.43
CA LEU A 200 19.55 42.83 41.07
C LEU A 200 18.54 43.96 41.35
N LEU A 201 17.27 43.69 41.08
CA LEU A 201 16.18 44.64 41.35
C LEU A 201 16.01 44.89 42.87
N ALA A 202 16.08 43.81 43.66
CA ALA A 202 16.03 43.91 45.13
C ALA A 202 17.24 44.69 45.71
N LEU A 203 18.43 44.48 45.17
CA LEU A 203 19.64 45.25 45.53
C LEU A 203 19.52 46.75 45.15
N TYR A 204 18.89 47.02 44.00
CA TYR A 204 18.69 48.41 43.56
C TYR A 204 17.66 49.19 44.39
N ILE A 205 16.60 48.53 44.86
CA ILE A 205 15.54 49.11 45.68
C ILE A 205 15.95 49.19 47.15
N GLY A 206 16.88 48.34 47.59
CA GLY A 206 17.38 48.33 48.98
C GLY A 206 18.59 49.28 49.25
N LEU A 207 19.08 49.93 48.21
CA LEU A 207 20.11 50.99 48.27
C LEU A 207 19.44 52.37 48.17
#